data_9ac061d43ab409ca77e501b59848348b
#
_entry.id   9ac061d43ab409ca77e501b59848348b
#
_cell.length_a   1.000
_cell.length_b   1.000
_cell.length_c   1.000
_cell.angle_alpha   90.00
_cell.angle_beta   90.00
_cell.angle_gamma   90.00
#
_symmetry.space_group_name_H-M   'P 1'
#
loop_
_entity.id
_entity.type
_entity.pdbx_description
1 polymer ?
#
loop_
_entity_poly.entity_id
_entity_poly.type
_entity_poly.pdbx_seq_one_letter_code
_entity_poly.pdbx_strand_id
1 'polypeptide(L)'
;MKNQNPLLHTPEGVRDIYGNEFVQKFELQQLLYRILAGRGYQGIETPTFEFFDVFSREVGTVSSRELYKFFDKEGNTLVLRPDMTPSIARAVSKYFHDETPIRLCYMGNTFINYDKYQGRLKETTQMGAELMGDGSVASDVELLSVLIEALQEAGLREFQVSVGQVEFFKALLQEAGIGNAAEESLRRLISDKNRFGAEELLASYDISEKLRATFLEIATLTGGEEALQKARSLTDNAEALEALERLQEIYEGLKEKDYEKYVTFDLSMLSKYNYYTGIIFHAYSYGYGEPIAKGGRYDNLLSHFGRELPAVGFAIVVDQLQRALRNDAEKKVNATADGKRYLTFALTKGRLAKKTLELLEKVGITCEEMKDPDSRKLIFVNEELGLKFFLAKGPDVPTYVEYGAADIGVVGKDTLVEEGRKMYEVLDLGFGKCRMCVCGPESAREKLAHQEQIRVATKYPDIAKDYFYNQKHQTVEIIKLNGSIELAPIVGLSDVIVDIVETGSTLRENGLSVLEEVMPLSARMVVNQVSMKMESERITKLIQDLRAAL
;
A
#
# COMPACT_ATOMS: atom_id res chain seq x y z
N MET A 1 22.12 -35.83 -7.61
CA MET A 1 21.37 -34.90 -6.75
C MET A 1 21.75 -35.19 -5.31
N LYS A 2 22.38 -34.24 -4.60
CA LYS A 2 22.70 -34.40 -3.18
C LYS A 2 21.35 -34.50 -2.44
N ASN A 3 21.17 -35.56 -1.64
CA ASN A 3 20.05 -35.70 -0.71
C ASN A 3 20.07 -34.49 0.23
N GLN A 4 19.30 -33.43 -0.12
CA GLN A 4 19.06 -32.34 0.82
C GLN A 4 18.09 -32.87 1.87
N ASN A 5 18.53 -32.87 3.12
CA ASN A 5 17.68 -33.23 4.24
C ASN A 5 16.59 -32.15 4.38
N PRO A 6 15.29 -32.42 4.11
CA PRO A 6 14.23 -31.42 4.16
C PRO A 6 14.05 -30.80 5.56
N LEU A 7 14.57 -31.47 6.61
CA LEU A 7 14.52 -30.98 7.98
C LEU A 7 15.49 -29.79 8.26
N LEU A 8 16.36 -29.46 7.29
CA LEU A 8 17.28 -28.30 7.42
C LEU A 8 16.69 -26.99 6.90
N HIS A 9 15.47 -27.01 6.36
CA HIS A 9 14.84 -25.83 5.78
C HIS A 9 13.74 -25.30 6.71
N THR A 10 13.73 -23.97 6.91
CA THR A 10 12.60 -23.26 7.51
C THR A 10 11.47 -23.10 6.49
N PRO A 11 10.22 -22.94 6.92
CA PRO A 11 9.13 -22.53 6.02
C PRO A 11 9.42 -21.21 5.32
N GLU A 12 8.80 -21.00 4.15
CA GLU A 12 8.92 -19.75 3.40
C GLU A 12 8.44 -18.55 4.23
N GLY A 13 9.25 -17.49 4.26
CA GLY A 13 8.92 -16.24 4.97
C GLY A 13 9.28 -16.25 6.46
N VAL A 14 9.88 -17.32 6.98
CA VAL A 14 10.47 -17.37 8.31
C VAL A 14 11.95 -17.79 8.21
N ARG A 15 12.78 -17.36 9.15
CA ARG A 15 14.22 -17.61 9.11
C ARG A 15 14.84 -17.64 10.48
N ASP A 16 15.96 -18.32 10.58
CA ASP A 16 16.83 -18.24 11.74
C ASP A 16 17.61 -16.91 11.74
N ILE A 17 17.75 -16.29 12.90
CA ILE A 17 18.58 -15.09 13.12
C ILE A 17 19.65 -15.45 14.11
N TYR A 18 20.94 -15.34 13.73
CA TYR A 18 22.06 -15.76 14.55
C TYR A 18 23.30 -14.86 14.35
N GLY A 19 24.32 -15.07 15.18
CA GLY A 19 25.59 -14.37 15.10
C GLY A 19 25.43 -12.85 15.26
N ASN A 20 26.14 -12.10 14.44
CA ASN A 20 26.17 -10.64 14.51
C ASN A 20 24.78 -10.00 14.21
N GLU A 21 23.98 -10.61 13.35
CA GLU A 21 22.63 -10.11 13.06
C GLU A 21 21.73 -10.20 14.29
N PHE A 22 21.82 -11.28 15.06
CA PHE A 22 21.11 -11.42 16.33
C PHE A 22 21.53 -10.33 17.33
N VAL A 23 22.85 -10.10 17.49
CA VAL A 23 23.36 -9.08 18.40
C VAL A 23 22.83 -7.69 18.03
N GLN A 24 22.93 -7.31 16.76
CA GLN A 24 22.43 -6.01 16.26
C GLN A 24 20.92 -5.84 16.49
N LYS A 25 20.14 -6.90 16.24
CA LYS A 25 18.70 -6.87 16.47
C LYS A 25 18.38 -6.70 17.95
N PHE A 26 19.04 -7.45 18.80
CA PHE A 26 18.86 -7.41 20.25
C PHE A 26 19.24 -6.05 20.84
N GLU A 27 20.37 -5.47 20.44
CA GLU A 27 20.81 -4.13 20.85
C GLU A 27 19.81 -3.05 20.44
N LEU A 28 19.29 -3.12 19.20
CA LEU A 28 18.25 -2.21 18.72
C LEU A 28 16.96 -2.32 19.55
N GLN A 29 16.52 -3.54 19.85
CA GLN A 29 15.36 -3.80 20.69
C GLN A 29 15.54 -3.23 22.11
N GLN A 30 16.72 -3.42 22.70
CA GLN A 30 17.02 -2.87 24.03
C GLN A 30 17.06 -1.34 24.02
N LEU A 31 17.58 -0.73 22.95
CA LEU A 31 17.61 0.72 22.80
C LEU A 31 16.18 1.28 22.75
N LEU A 32 15.36 0.75 21.85
CA LEU A 32 13.96 1.17 21.71
C LEU A 32 13.17 0.99 23.01
N TYR A 33 13.37 -0.14 23.72
CA TYR A 33 12.72 -0.35 25.02
C TYR A 33 13.13 0.70 26.06
N ARG A 34 14.43 1.04 26.15
CA ARG A 34 14.92 2.06 27.10
C ARG A 34 14.33 3.43 26.82
N ILE A 35 14.16 3.79 25.55
CA ILE A 35 13.54 5.07 25.16
C ILE A 35 12.09 5.10 25.63
N LEU A 36 11.30 4.07 25.31
CA LEU A 36 9.89 3.98 25.69
C LEU A 36 9.72 3.97 27.23
N ALA A 37 10.50 3.14 27.92
CA ALA A 37 10.48 3.07 29.38
C ALA A 37 10.91 4.39 30.02
N GLY A 38 11.89 5.09 29.45
CA GLY A 38 12.34 6.42 29.89
C GLY A 38 11.28 7.52 29.73
N ARG A 39 10.29 7.31 28.85
CA ARG A 39 9.11 8.16 28.66
C ARG A 39 7.90 7.73 29.50
N GLY A 40 8.07 6.76 30.41
CA GLY A 40 7.04 6.31 31.35
C GLY A 40 6.12 5.21 30.81
N TYR A 41 6.47 4.58 29.66
CA TYR A 41 5.71 3.45 29.13
C TYR A 41 6.12 2.18 29.88
N GLN A 42 5.14 1.49 30.45
CA GLN A 42 5.34 0.22 31.16
C GLN A 42 5.33 -0.96 30.17
N GLY A 43 6.23 -1.91 30.36
CA GLY A 43 6.30 -3.10 29.50
C GLY A 43 5.10 -4.03 29.70
N ILE A 44 4.49 -4.48 28.60
CA ILE A 44 3.47 -5.53 28.60
C ILE A 44 3.84 -6.63 27.61
N GLU A 45 3.59 -7.88 27.99
CA GLU A 45 3.68 -9.04 27.11
C GLU A 45 2.31 -9.72 27.03
N THR A 46 1.83 -9.98 25.81
CA THR A 46 0.59 -10.70 25.52
C THR A 46 0.90 -12.05 24.90
N PRO A 47 -0.04 -13.02 24.95
CA PRO A 47 0.15 -14.35 24.36
C PRO A 47 0.47 -14.28 22.85
N THR A 48 1.28 -15.22 22.36
CA THR A 48 1.62 -15.35 20.92
C THR A 48 0.43 -15.80 20.10
N PHE A 49 -0.52 -16.51 20.69
CA PHE A 49 -1.77 -16.91 20.05
C PHE A 49 -2.97 -16.51 20.91
N GLU A 50 -4.07 -16.25 20.25
CA GLU A 50 -5.32 -15.76 20.85
C GLU A 50 -6.52 -16.49 20.24
N PHE A 51 -7.70 -16.34 20.82
CA PHE A 51 -8.93 -16.72 20.14
C PHE A 51 -9.14 -15.88 18.88
N PHE A 52 -9.67 -16.51 17.83
CA PHE A 52 -9.93 -15.85 16.54
C PHE A 52 -10.76 -14.57 16.68
N ASP A 53 -11.71 -14.55 17.64
CA ASP A 53 -12.61 -13.41 17.84
C ASP A 53 -11.90 -12.13 18.28
N VAL A 54 -10.70 -12.24 18.89
CA VAL A 54 -9.85 -11.08 19.23
C VAL A 54 -9.37 -10.34 17.98
N PHE A 55 -9.29 -11.04 16.82
CA PHE A 55 -8.86 -10.50 15.54
C PHE A 55 -9.94 -10.63 14.46
N SER A 56 -11.20 -10.71 14.86
CA SER A 56 -12.34 -10.75 13.93
C SER A 56 -12.45 -9.45 13.11
N ARG A 57 -13.32 -9.47 12.10
CA ARG A 57 -13.46 -8.37 11.12
C ARG A 57 -13.71 -6.99 11.74
N GLU A 58 -14.32 -6.94 12.90
CA GLU A 58 -14.66 -5.69 13.59
C GLU A 58 -13.49 -5.12 14.40
N VAL A 59 -12.51 -5.95 14.74
CA VAL A 59 -11.39 -5.62 15.63
C VAL A 59 -10.04 -5.69 14.92
N GLY A 60 -9.95 -6.48 13.83
CA GLY A 60 -8.67 -6.80 13.18
C GLY A 60 -8.22 -5.81 12.10
N THR A 61 -6.92 -5.58 12.04
CA THR A 61 -6.24 -4.80 11.00
C THR A 61 -5.82 -5.64 9.78
N VAL A 62 -5.94 -6.96 9.86
CA VAL A 62 -5.50 -7.95 8.87
C VAL A 62 -6.67 -8.79 8.40
N SER A 63 -6.72 -9.07 7.09
CA SER A 63 -7.76 -9.92 6.51
C SER A 63 -7.78 -11.31 7.14
N SER A 64 -8.98 -11.85 7.41
CA SER A 64 -9.14 -13.22 7.94
C SER A 64 -8.45 -14.30 7.08
N ARG A 65 -8.22 -14.05 5.78
CA ARG A 65 -7.50 -14.96 4.87
C ARG A 65 -5.99 -14.99 5.12
N GLU A 66 -5.45 -13.91 5.67
CA GLU A 66 -4.03 -13.75 5.97
C GLU A 66 -3.66 -14.19 7.39
N LEU A 67 -4.61 -14.73 8.17
CA LEU A 67 -4.36 -15.24 9.52
C LEU A 67 -3.87 -16.70 9.50
N TYR A 68 -2.87 -17.01 10.33
CA TYR A 68 -2.52 -18.39 10.67
C TYR A 68 -3.51 -18.91 11.70
N LYS A 69 -4.38 -19.84 11.29
CA LYS A 69 -5.45 -20.43 12.12
C LYS A 69 -5.16 -21.89 12.46
N PHE A 70 -5.50 -22.28 13.66
CA PHE A 70 -5.43 -23.66 14.15
C PHE A 70 -6.52 -23.91 15.19
N PHE A 71 -6.66 -25.14 15.64
CA PHE A 71 -7.70 -25.53 16.60
C PHE A 71 -7.06 -26.08 17.89
N ASP A 72 -7.67 -25.76 19.03
CA ASP A 72 -7.37 -26.45 20.27
C ASP A 72 -8.12 -27.80 20.36
N LYS A 73 -7.94 -28.51 21.49
CA LYS A 73 -8.59 -29.81 21.71
C LYS A 73 -10.11 -29.71 21.91
N GLU A 74 -10.59 -28.55 22.33
CA GLU A 74 -11.99 -28.23 22.55
C GLU A 74 -12.69 -27.78 21.25
N GLY A 75 -11.97 -27.60 20.16
CA GLY A 75 -12.48 -27.16 18.85
C GLY A 75 -12.57 -25.65 18.68
N ASN A 76 -12.00 -24.86 19.59
CA ASN A 76 -11.94 -23.41 19.44
C ASN A 76 -10.94 -23.03 18.34
N THR A 77 -11.30 -22.03 17.54
CA THR A 77 -10.38 -21.46 16.54
C THR A 77 -9.42 -20.50 17.22
N LEU A 78 -8.13 -20.80 17.11
CA LEU A 78 -7.02 -19.98 17.57
C LEU A 78 -6.27 -19.38 16.39
N VAL A 79 -5.60 -18.26 16.62
CA VAL A 79 -4.75 -17.59 15.62
C VAL A 79 -3.42 -17.18 16.21
N LEU A 80 -2.34 -17.27 15.43
CA LEU A 80 -1.12 -16.54 15.75
C LEU A 80 -1.41 -15.05 15.56
N ARG A 81 -1.04 -14.24 16.55
CA ARG A 81 -1.31 -12.79 16.52
C ARG A 81 -0.73 -12.10 15.29
N PRO A 82 -1.54 -11.45 14.44
CA PRO A 82 -1.06 -10.70 13.28
C PRO A 82 -0.61 -9.28 13.68
N ASP A 83 -1.06 -8.80 14.84
CA ASP A 83 -0.86 -7.47 15.41
C ASP A 83 -0.84 -7.56 16.94
N MET A 84 -0.24 -6.59 17.61
CA MET A 84 -0.13 -6.55 19.07
C MET A 84 -1.29 -5.81 19.72
N THR A 85 -1.79 -4.74 19.11
CA THR A 85 -2.73 -3.78 19.69
C THR A 85 -4.05 -4.42 20.17
N PRO A 86 -4.74 -5.32 19.41
CA PRO A 86 -5.97 -5.94 19.92
C PRO A 86 -5.76 -6.80 21.17
N SER A 87 -4.64 -7.53 21.24
CA SER A 87 -4.29 -8.32 22.45
C SER A 87 -4.04 -7.41 23.66
N ILE A 88 -3.40 -6.24 23.43
CA ILE A 88 -3.16 -5.25 24.49
C ILE A 88 -4.48 -4.61 24.94
N ALA A 89 -5.36 -4.22 24.00
CA ALA A 89 -6.69 -3.68 24.32
C ALA A 89 -7.52 -4.64 25.18
N ARG A 90 -7.51 -5.94 24.84
CA ARG A 90 -8.13 -6.99 25.65
C ARG A 90 -7.51 -7.06 27.06
N ALA A 91 -6.19 -7.01 27.18
CA ALA A 91 -5.50 -7.08 28.47
C ALA A 91 -5.78 -5.84 29.32
N VAL A 92 -5.80 -4.64 28.72
CA VAL A 92 -6.14 -3.39 29.41
C VAL A 92 -7.57 -3.43 29.93
N SER A 93 -8.52 -3.85 29.13
CA SER A 93 -9.92 -3.99 29.54
C SER A 93 -10.10 -4.96 30.71
N LYS A 94 -9.22 -5.96 30.84
CA LYS A 94 -9.29 -6.97 31.89
C LYS A 94 -8.56 -6.58 33.18
N TYR A 95 -7.42 -5.88 33.12
CA TYR A 95 -6.52 -5.75 34.25
C TYR A 95 -6.30 -4.31 34.75
N PHE A 96 -6.54 -3.28 33.94
CA PHE A 96 -6.21 -1.89 34.24
C PHE A 96 -7.49 -1.07 34.54
N HIS A 97 -8.14 -1.29 35.68
CA HIS A 97 -9.44 -0.68 35.95
C HIS A 97 -9.36 0.76 36.49
N ASP A 98 -8.37 1.05 37.30
CA ASP A 98 -8.29 2.31 38.09
C ASP A 98 -7.24 3.32 37.56
N GLU A 99 -6.50 2.96 36.50
CA GLU A 99 -5.41 3.78 35.96
C GLU A 99 -5.85 4.49 34.68
N THR A 100 -5.67 5.79 34.60
CA THR A 100 -5.77 6.61 33.38
C THR A 100 -4.91 7.87 33.53
N PRO A 101 -4.14 8.27 32.53
CA PRO A 101 -3.86 7.56 31.27
C PRO A 101 -2.92 6.35 31.47
N ILE A 102 -3.18 5.29 30.68
CA ILE A 102 -2.37 4.07 30.67
C ILE A 102 -1.33 4.18 29.56
N ARG A 103 -0.05 4.01 29.92
CA ARG A 103 1.07 4.03 28.97
C ARG A 103 1.73 2.65 28.97
N LEU A 104 1.61 1.93 27.85
CA LEU A 104 2.18 0.59 27.68
C LEU A 104 3.14 0.56 26.49
N CYS A 105 4.24 -0.17 26.63
CA CYS A 105 5.10 -0.53 25.51
C CYS A 105 5.24 -2.05 25.42
N TYR A 106 5.48 -2.52 24.23
CA TYR A 106 5.56 -3.95 23.94
C TYR A 106 6.66 -4.30 22.96
N MET A 107 7.07 -5.56 23.00
CA MET A 107 7.94 -6.18 22.00
C MET A 107 7.46 -7.61 21.76
N GLY A 108 7.30 -8.01 20.51
CA GLY A 108 6.88 -9.36 20.20
C GLY A 108 6.82 -9.66 18.72
N ASN A 109 6.79 -10.93 18.38
CA ASN A 109 6.63 -11.37 17.00
C ASN A 109 5.17 -11.36 16.58
N THR A 110 4.92 -10.96 15.34
CA THR A 110 3.64 -10.99 14.65
C THR A 110 3.73 -11.87 13.41
N PHE A 111 2.58 -12.44 13.00
CA PHE A 111 2.55 -13.49 12.00
C PHE A 111 1.45 -13.20 10.96
N ILE A 112 1.85 -13.04 9.70
CA ILE A 112 0.93 -12.79 8.59
C ILE A 112 1.20 -13.81 7.49
N ASN A 113 0.15 -14.53 7.08
CA ASN A 113 0.23 -15.56 6.05
C ASN A 113 0.10 -14.94 4.65
N TYR A 114 1.13 -14.20 4.24
CA TYR A 114 1.22 -13.66 2.88
C TYR A 114 1.24 -14.76 1.82
N ASP A 115 0.80 -14.44 0.62
CA ASP A 115 0.89 -15.32 -0.53
C ASP A 115 2.34 -15.73 -0.82
N LYS A 116 2.49 -16.89 -1.48
CA LYS A 116 3.80 -17.42 -1.82
C LYS A 116 4.55 -16.51 -2.81
N TYR A 117 5.87 -16.56 -2.74
CA TYR A 117 6.80 -15.89 -3.67
C TYR A 117 6.72 -14.35 -3.66
N GLN A 118 6.19 -13.77 -2.61
CA GLN A 118 6.20 -12.31 -2.44
C GLN A 118 7.47 -11.78 -1.76
N GLY A 119 8.39 -12.64 -1.31
CA GLY A 119 9.63 -12.24 -0.62
C GLY A 119 9.41 -11.51 0.72
N ARG A 120 8.19 -11.55 1.26
CA ARG A 120 7.82 -10.95 2.54
C ARG A 120 8.08 -11.92 3.68
N LEU A 121 8.53 -11.36 4.81
CA LEU A 121 8.60 -12.13 6.05
C LEU A 121 7.19 -12.39 6.56
N LYS A 122 6.89 -13.64 6.90
CA LYS A 122 5.63 -14.06 7.51
C LYS A 122 5.66 -13.96 9.04
N GLU A 123 6.86 -13.89 9.58
CA GLU A 123 7.14 -13.59 10.98
C GLU A 123 8.03 -12.35 11.04
N THR A 124 7.58 -11.32 11.76
CA THR A 124 8.31 -10.07 11.98
C THR A 124 8.25 -9.68 13.44
N THR A 125 9.28 -9.00 13.93
CA THR A 125 9.27 -8.44 15.27
C THR A 125 8.71 -7.03 15.23
N GLN A 126 7.68 -6.79 16.02
CA GLN A 126 7.13 -5.45 16.28
C GLN A 126 7.54 -4.97 17.67
N MET A 127 7.76 -3.67 17.76
CA MET A 127 7.93 -2.95 19.00
C MET A 127 7.15 -1.65 18.93
N GLY A 128 6.38 -1.32 19.98
CA GLY A 128 5.52 -0.17 19.91
C GLY A 128 5.07 0.34 21.28
N ALA A 129 4.26 1.37 21.26
CA ALA A 129 3.68 2.02 22.42
C ALA A 129 2.20 2.32 22.20
N GLU A 130 1.43 2.18 23.28
CA GLU A 130 0.01 2.47 23.33
C GLU A 130 -0.27 3.42 24.49
N LEU A 131 -1.00 4.50 24.23
CA LEU A 131 -1.48 5.45 25.22
C LEU A 131 -3.02 5.40 25.22
N MET A 132 -3.61 4.96 26.31
CA MET A 132 -5.05 4.74 26.44
C MET A 132 -5.63 5.56 27.59
N GLY A 133 -6.82 6.10 27.39
CA GLY A 133 -7.54 6.92 28.39
C GLY A 133 -7.27 8.42 28.28
N ASP A 134 -6.61 8.89 27.19
CA ASP A 134 -6.42 10.31 26.90
C ASP A 134 -6.79 10.61 25.44
N GLY A 135 -7.86 11.39 25.23
CA GLY A 135 -8.35 11.83 23.92
C GLY A 135 -7.81 13.16 23.45
N SER A 136 -6.93 13.80 24.22
CA SER A 136 -6.40 15.13 23.92
C SER A 136 -5.42 15.14 22.74
N VAL A 137 -5.22 16.31 22.13
CA VAL A 137 -4.16 16.53 21.12
C VAL A 137 -2.77 16.29 21.71
N ALA A 138 -2.59 16.58 23.01
CA ALA A 138 -1.33 16.37 23.70
C ALA A 138 -0.87 14.90 23.66
N SER A 139 -1.80 13.94 23.74
CA SER A 139 -1.50 12.52 23.62
C SER A 139 -1.07 12.12 22.21
N ASP A 140 -1.64 12.73 21.16
CA ASP A 140 -1.22 12.53 19.77
C ASP A 140 0.21 13.08 19.55
N VAL A 141 0.49 14.29 20.06
CA VAL A 141 1.82 14.92 20.00
C VAL A 141 2.84 14.09 20.79
N GLU A 142 2.46 13.55 21.96
CA GLU A 142 3.32 12.68 22.76
C GLU A 142 3.75 11.45 21.95
N LEU A 143 2.80 10.71 21.36
CA LEU A 143 3.09 9.49 20.62
C LEU A 143 3.93 9.74 19.37
N LEU A 144 3.61 10.78 18.59
CA LEU A 144 4.42 11.18 17.43
C LEU A 144 5.83 11.59 17.84
N SER A 145 5.98 12.34 18.94
CA SER A 145 7.28 12.74 19.45
C SER A 145 8.13 11.54 19.87
N VAL A 146 7.53 10.58 20.58
CA VAL A 146 8.21 9.36 21.04
C VAL A 146 8.63 8.48 19.84
N LEU A 147 7.80 8.39 18.81
CA LEU A 147 8.16 7.68 17.57
C LEU A 147 9.34 8.35 16.88
N ILE A 148 9.31 9.67 16.69
CA ILE A 148 10.40 10.43 16.05
C ILE A 148 11.70 10.25 16.83
N GLU A 149 11.67 10.43 18.15
CA GLU A 149 12.82 10.23 19.04
C GLU A 149 13.38 8.80 18.92
N ALA A 150 12.51 7.80 18.95
CA ALA A 150 12.93 6.40 18.82
C ALA A 150 13.66 6.11 17.50
N LEU A 151 13.21 6.70 16.39
CA LEU A 151 13.85 6.56 15.08
C LEU A 151 15.19 7.31 15.02
N GLN A 152 15.27 8.51 15.59
CA GLN A 152 16.50 9.31 15.66
C GLN A 152 17.57 8.63 16.53
N GLU A 153 17.21 8.21 17.73
CA GLU A 153 18.14 7.52 18.66
C GLU A 153 18.59 6.16 18.14
N ALA A 154 17.75 5.47 17.33
CA ALA A 154 18.15 4.28 16.59
C ALA A 154 19.22 4.56 15.51
N GLY A 155 19.50 5.83 15.21
CA GLY A 155 20.51 6.26 14.24
C GLY A 155 19.98 6.49 12.84
N LEU A 156 18.64 6.50 12.63
CA LEU A 156 18.03 6.79 11.33
C LEU A 156 18.08 8.30 11.06
N ARG A 157 18.73 8.71 9.98
CA ARG A 157 18.99 10.12 9.66
C ARG A 157 17.95 10.72 8.72
N GLU A 158 17.49 9.91 7.75
CA GLU A 158 16.54 10.33 6.74
C GLU A 158 15.27 9.50 6.85
N PHE A 159 14.23 10.12 7.38
CA PHE A 159 12.91 9.54 7.47
C PHE A 159 11.85 10.64 7.46
N GLN A 160 10.64 10.26 7.11
CA GLN A 160 9.48 11.13 7.08
C GLN A 160 8.31 10.43 7.76
N VAL A 161 7.63 11.13 8.67
CA VAL A 161 6.37 10.69 9.26
C VAL A 161 5.23 11.41 8.53
N SER A 162 4.46 10.66 7.74
CA SER A 162 3.26 11.21 7.10
C SER A 162 2.07 11.00 8.02
N VAL A 163 1.30 12.07 8.24
CA VAL A 163 0.12 12.08 9.12
C VAL A 163 -1.12 12.40 8.29
N GLY A 164 -2.15 11.56 8.39
CA GLY A 164 -3.47 11.76 7.82
C GLY A 164 -4.53 11.91 8.91
N GLN A 165 -5.77 12.19 8.49
CA GLN A 165 -6.91 12.31 9.41
C GLN A 165 -8.15 11.65 8.79
N VAL A 166 -8.62 10.60 9.42
CA VAL A 166 -9.70 9.74 8.90
C VAL A 166 -11.04 10.49 8.92
N GLU A 167 -11.31 11.29 9.95
CA GLU A 167 -12.59 12.02 10.08
C GLU A 167 -12.77 13.09 9.00
N PHE A 168 -11.67 13.69 8.51
CA PHE A 168 -11.74 14.65 7.41
C PHE A 168 -12.42 14.05 6.17
N PHE A 169 -11.95 12.89 5.73
CA PHE A 169 -12.53 12.21 4.56
C PHE A 169 -13.94 11.70 4.83
N LYS A 170 -14.20 11.21 6.03
CA LYS A 170 -15.51 10.71 6.45
C LYS A 170 -16.57 11.81 6.46
N ALA A 171 -16.24 12.99 6.95
CA ALA A 171 -17.15 14.16 6.92
C ALA A 171 -17.52 14.53 5.47
N LEU A 172 -16.57 14.53 4.54
CA LEU A 172 -16.83 14.78 3.13
C LEU A 172 -17.69 13.69 2.46
N LEU A 173 -17.51 12.42 2.85
CA LEU A 173 -18.35 11.32 2.36
C LEU A 173 -19.80 11.44 2.84
N GLN A 174 -20.01 11.84 4.10
CA GLN A 174 -21.35 12.09 4.64
C GLN A 174 -22.04 13.24 3.91
N GLU A 175 -21.31 14.33 3.62
CA GLU A 175 -21.81 15.43 2.82
C GLU A 175 -22.18 15.00 1.39
N ALA A 176 -21.38 14.13 0.78
CA ALA A 176 -21.61 13.61 -0.56
C ALA A 176 -22.80 12.66 -0.67
N GLY A 177 -23.24 12.03 0.43
CA GLY A 177 -24.32 11.04 0.43
C GLY A 177 -24.03 9.80 -0.39
N ILE A 178 -22.74 9.45 -0.56
CA ILE A 178 -22.29 8.29 -1.35
C ILE A 178 -22.51 7.01 -0.53
N GLY A 179 -23.14 6.00 -1.14
CA GLY A 179 -23.44 4.74 -0.46
C GLY A 179 -22.21 3.83 -0.27
N ASN A 180 -22.30 2.88 0.66
CA ASN A 180 -21.17 2.07 1.18
C ASN A 180 -20.27 1.40 0.12
N ALA A 181 -20.83 0.86 -0.97
CA ALA A 181 -20.02 0.19 -2.00
C ALA A 181 -19.14 1.17 -2.80
N ALA A 182 -19.67 2.36 -3.09
CA ALA A 182 -18.93 3.41 -3.76
C ALA A 182 -17.94 4.10 -2.82
N GLU A 183 -18.28 4.22 -1.53
CA GLU A 183 -17.37 4.69 -0.48
C GLU A 183 -16.09 3.87 -0.45
N GLU A 184 -16.18 2.54 -0.41
CA GLU A 184 -15.01 1.67 -0.39
C GLU A 184 -14.15 1.84 -1.65
N SER A 185 -14.80 1.98 -2.82
CA SER A 185 -14.11 2.21 -4.08
C SER A 185 -13.42 3.57 -4.11
N LEU A 186 -14.10 4.64 -3.69
CA LEU A 186 -13.53 5.99 -3.63
C LEU A 186 -12.37 6.06 -2.62
N ARG A 187 -12.55 5.47 -1.44
CA ARG A 187 -11.51 5.37 -0.40
C ARG A 187 -10.24 4.72 -0.96
N ARG A 188 -10.38 3.60 -1.68
CA ARG A 188 -9.26 2.91 -2.32
C ARG A 188 -8.58 3.79 -3.37
N LEU A 189 -9.33 4.40 -4.28
CA LEU A 189 -8.79 5.27 -5.33
C LEU A 189 -8.03 6.46 -4.76
N ILE A 190 -8.57 7.11 -3.72
CA ILE A 190 -7.90 8.23 -3.03
C ILE A 190 -6.62 7.74 -2.33
N SER A 191 -6.70 6.64 -1.57
CA SER A 191 -5.53 6.07 -0.88
C SER A 191 -4.41 5.63 -1.83
N ASP A 192 -4.77 5.13 -3.01
CA ASP A 192 -3.83 4.73 -4.05
C ASP A 192 -3.35 5.93 -4.92
N LYS A 193 -3.76 7.16 -4.56
CA LYS A 193 -3.47 8.41 -5.28
C LYS A 193 -3.93 8.39 -6.75
N ASN A 194 -4.92 7.55 -7.04
CA ASN A 194 -5.51 7.38 -8.37
C ASN A 194 -6.59 8.43 -8.62
N ARG A 195 -6.14 9.68 -8.87
CA ARG A 195 -7.02 10.81 -9.09
C ARG A 195 -7.96 10.61 -10.28
N PHE A 196 -7.47 10.08 -11.40
CA PHE A 196 -8.28 9.90 -12.61
C PHE A 196 -9.36 8.83 -12.42
N GLY A 197 -9.08 7.73 -11.71
CA GLY A 197 -10.10 6.73 -11.35
C GLY A 197 -11.14 7.29 -10.37
N ALA A 198 -10.72 8.14 -9.44
CA ALA A 198 -11.65 8.86 -8.56
C ALA A 198 -12.55 9.83 -9.33
N GLU A 199 -12.00 10.55 -10.32
CA GLU A 199 -12.74 11.44 -11.21
C GLU A 199 -13.82 10.68 -12.01
N GLU A 200 -13.45 9.54 -12.59
CA GLU A 200 -14.36 8.66 -13.33
C GLU A 200 -15.49 8.14 -12.43
N LEU A 201 -15.15 7.65 -11.24
CA LEU A 201 -16.14 7.20 -10.26
C LEU A 201 -17.10 8.33 -9.85
N LEU A 202 -16.58 9.50 -9.48
CA LEU A 202 -17.35 10.63 -9.02
C LEU A 202 -18.22 11.26 -10.11
N ALA A 203 -17.91 11.07 -11.40
CA ALA A 203 -18.72 11.53 -12.52
C ALA A 203 -20.10 10.87 -12.57
N SER A 204 -20.27 9.69 -11.96
CA SER A 204 -21.54 8.96 -11.89
C SER A 204 -22.46 9.41 -10.73
N TYR A 205 -21.99 10.32 -9.86
CA TYR A 205 -22.73 10.79 -8.68
C TYR A 205 -23.13 12.26 -8.82
N ASP A 206 -24.35 12.58 -8.35
CA ASP A 206 -24.86 13.94 -8.30
C ASP A 206 -24.37 14.66 -7.03
N ILE A 207 -23.11 15.13 -7.09
CA ILE A 207 -22.46 15.90 -6.04
C ILE A 207 -22.03 17.27 -6.58
N SER A 208 -21.90 18.25 -5.69
CA SER A 208 -21.48 19.60 -6.10
C SER A 208 -20.08 19.59 -6.74
N GLU A 209 -19.85 20.48 -7.71
CA GLU A 209 -18.54 20.65 -8.34
C GLU A 209 -17.43 20.96 -7.32
N LYS A 210 -17.76 21.75 -6.27
CA LYS A 210 -16.82 22.04 -5.18
C LYS A 210 -16.40 20.76 -4.45
N LEU A 211 -17.37 19.92 -4.07
CA LEU A 211 -17.08 18.68 -3.33
C LEU A 211 -16.32 17.66 -4.20
N ARG A 212 -16.68 17.58 -5.49
CA ARG A 212 -15.94 16.76 -6.47
C ARG A 212 -14.47 17.20 -6.57
N ALA A 213 -14.24 18.50 -6.75
CA ALA A 213 -12.90 19.06 -6.82
C ALA A 213 -12.12 18.80 -5.51
N THR A 214 -12.77 18.88 -4.35
CA THR A 214 -12.16 18.59 -3.05
C THR A 214 -11.66 17.15 -2.98
N PHE A 215 -12.47 16.15 -3.34
CA PHE A 215 -12.04 14.74 -3.38
C PHE A 215 -10.83 14.53 -4.30
N LEU A 216 -10.82 15.17 -5.47
CA LEU A 216 -9.71 15.02 -6.44
C LEU A 216 -8.42 15.70 -5.97
N GLU A 217 -8.53 16.82 -5.23
CA GLU A 217 -7.37 17.50 -4.65
C GLU A 217 -6.78 16.70 -3.48
N ILE A 218 -7.61 16.12 -2.60
CA ILE A 218 -7.16 15.29 -1.46
C ILE A 218 -6.25 14.16 -1.93
N ALA A 219 -6.56 13.50 -3.05
CA ALA A 219 -5.75 12.41 -3.59
C ALA A 219 -4.27 12.79 -3.82
N THR A 220 -3.99 14.07 -4.05
CA THR A 220 -2.65 14.57 -4.35
C THR A 220 -2.09 15.52 -3.30
N LEU A 221 -2.91 15.93 -2.33
CA LEU A 221 -2.55 16.92 -1.32
C LEU A 221 -1.63 16.29 -0.26
N THR A 222 -0.36 16.65 -0.32
CA THR A 222 0.67 16.24 0.62
C THR A 222 1.63 17.40 0.82
N GLY A 223 2.05 17.66 2.04
CA GLY A 223 2.99 18.75 2.36
C GLY A 223 3.08 19.03 3.85
N GLY A 224 3.68 20.16 4.21
CA GLY A 224 3.73 20.66 5.57
C GLY A 224 2.45 21.42 5.94
N GLU A 225 2.62 22.54 6.65
CA GLU A 225 1.52 23.41 7.06
C GLU A 225 0.70 23.96 5.89
N GLU A 226 1.36 24.21 4.75
CA GLU A 226 0.73 24.71 3.52
C GLU A 226 -0.35 23.71 2.97
N ALA A 227 -0.15 22.42 3.17
CA ALA A 227 -1.15 21.42 2.79
C ALA A 227 -2.42 21.52 3.64
N LEU A 228 -2.28 21.80 4.95
CA LEU A 228 -3.43 22.04 5.84
C LEU A 228 -4.17 23.32 5.46
N GLN A 229 -3.46 24.40 5.17
CA GLN A 229 -4.06 25.67 4.73
C GLN A 229 -4.82 25.49 3.41
N LYS A 230 -4.25 24.75 2.45
CA LYS A 230 -4.93 24.42 1.20
C LYS A 230 -6.18 23.58 1.46
N ALA A 231 -6.11 22.55 2.30
CA ALA A 231 -7.25 21.71 2.64
C ALA A 231 -8.41 22.51 3.24
N ARG A 232 -8.12 23.47 4.15
CA ARG A 232 -9.12 24.37 4.72
C ARG A 232 -9.87 25.19 3.65
N SER A 233 -9.19 25.59 2.58
CA SER A 233 -9.81 26.37 1.49
C SER A 233 -10.72 25.54 0.59
N LEU A 234 -10.67 24.20 0.66
CA LEU A 234 -11.43 23.31 -0.20
C LEU A 234 -12.82 22.97 0.33
N THR A 235 -13.07 23.17 1.62
CA THR A 235 -14.34 22.76 2.25
C THR A 235 -14.88 23.81 3.22
N ASP A 236 -16.21 23.84 3.36
CA ASP A 236 -16.92 24.60 4.41
C ASP A 236 -17.56 23.64 5.44
N ASN A 237 -17.32 22.34 5.32
CA ASN A 237 -17.87 21.32 6.21
C ASN A 237 -17.27 21.47 7.62
N ALA A 238 -18.11 21.65 8.63
CA ALA A 238 -17.67 21.94 10.00
C ALA A 238 -16.87 20.78 10.62
N GLU A 239 -17.29 19.53 10.42
CA GLU A 239 -16.59 18.36 10.95
C GLU A 239 -15.23 18.17 10.25
N ALA A 240 -15.18 18.41 8.93
CA ALA A 240 -13.91 18.36 8.19
C ALA A 240 -12.94 19.47 8.66
N LEU A 241 -13.45 20.67 8.95
CA LEU A 241 -12.64 21.78 9.49
C LEU A 241 -12.12 21.48 10.90
N GLU A 242 -12.93 20.86 11.77
CA GLU A 242 -12.51 20.41 13.10
C GLU A 242 -11.38 19.36 13.01
N ALA A 243 -11.50 18.42 12.09
CA ALA A 243 -10.46 17.43 11.83
C ALA A 243 -9.13 18.06 11.37
N LEU A 244 -9.19 19.14 10.56
CA LEU A 244 -8.01 19.91 10.16
C LEU A 244 -7.45 20.76 11.30
N GLU A 245 -8.30 21.28 12.20
CA GLU A 245 -7.85 22.02 13.38
C GLU A 245 -7.00 21.12 14.27
N ARG A 246 -7.46 19.90 14.54
CA ARG A 246 -6.66 18.93 15.31
C ARG A 246 -5.28 18.66 14.68
N LEU A 247 -5.19 18.56 13.35
CA LEU A 247 -3.89 18.42 12.66
C LEU A 247 -3.00 19.66 12.83
N GLN A 248 -3.59 20.86 12.81
CA GLN A 248 -2.86 22.10 13.04
C GLN A 248 -2.30 22.18 14.47
N GLU A 249 -3.12 21.84 15.48
CA GLU A 249 -2.68 21.80 16.88
C GLU A 249 -1.56 20.77 17.09
N ILE A 250 -1.63 19.60 16.42
CA ILE A 250 -0.55 18.60 16.43
C ILE A 250 0.73 19.20 15.82
N TYR A 251 0.62 19.89 14.68
CA TYR A 251 1.75 20.53 14.04
C TYR A 251 2.43 21.54 14.95
N GLU A 252 1.66 22.41 15.60
CA GLU A 252 2.17 23.39 16.56
C GLU A 252 2.92 22.71 17.73
N GLY A 253 2.31 21.66 18.33
CA GLY A 253 2.94 20.90 19.41
C GLY A 253 4.22 20.16 19.01
N LEU A 254 4.34 19.73 17.75
CA LEU A 254 5.57 19.14 17.22
C LEU A 254 6.63 20.21 16.90
N LYS A 255 6.20 21.39 16.45
CA LYS A 255 7.07 22.52 16.16
C LYS A 255 7.73 23.07 17.44
N GLU A 256 7.03 23.10 18.56
CA GLU A 256 7.61 23.43 19.87
C GLU A 256 8.78 22.53 20.30
N LYS A 257 8.89 21.34 19.65
CA LYS A 257 9.92 20.32 19.91
C LYS A 257 10.96 20.21 18.78
N ASP A 258 10.92 21.08 17.78
CA ASP A 258 11.75 21.03 16.56
C ASP A 258 11.58 19.72 15.75
N TYR A 259 10.38 19.12 15.78
CA TYR A 259 10.04 17.88 15.07
C TYR A 259 9.25 18.09 13.78
N GLU A 260 8.80 19.28 13.46
CA GLU A 260 8.01 19.61 12.27
C GLU A 260 8.69 19.20 10.96
N LYS A 261 10.01 19.26 10.90
CA LYS A 261 10.82 18.86 9.72
C LYS A 261 10.72 17.36 9.38
N TYR A 262 10.31 16.53 10.34
CA TYR A 262 10.12 15.10 10.14
C TYR A 262 8.68 14.76 9.76
N VAL A 263 7.77 15.72 9.75
CA VAL A 263 6.33 15.47 9.58
C VAL A 263 5.81 16.09 8.29
N THR A 264 5.00 15.32 7.57
CA THR A 264 4.19 15.79 6.44
C THR A 264 2.75 15.36 6.63
N PHE A 265 1.81 16.19 6.17
CA PHE A 265 0.40 15.83 6.14
C PHE A 265 0.03 15.22 4.80
N ASP A 266 -0.75 14.14 4.84
CA ASP A 266 -1.27 13.46 3.65
C ASP A 266 -2.71 13.03 3.90
N LEU A 267 -3.66 13.81 3.42
CA LEU A 267 -5.08 13.56 3.62
C LEU A 267 -5.63 12.40 2.76
N SER A 268 -4.81 11.83 1.87
CA SER A 268 -5.13 10.58 1.17
C SER A 268 -4.81 9.32 1.98
N MET A 269 -4.20 9.46 3.16
CA MET A 269 -3.98 8.33 4.06
C MET A 269 -5.28 7.95 4.76
N LEU A 270 -5.93 6.92 4.26
CA LEU A 270 -7.22 6.44 4.76
C LEU A 270 -7.09 4.99 5.25
N SER A 271 -7.79 4.65 6.32
CA SER A 271 -7.83 3.28 6.82
C SER A 271 -8.70 2.40 5.92
N LYS A 272 -8.26 1.17 5.65
CA LYS A 272 -9.07 0.17 4.95
C LYS A 272 -10.26 -0.33 5.78
N TYR A 273 -10.16 -0.23 7.11
CA TYR A 273 -11.16 -0.67 8.08
C TYR A 273 -11.49 0.53 8.98
N ASN A 274 -12.68 0.53 9.56
CA ASN A 274 -13.09 1.54 10.56
C ASN A 274 -12.35 1.41 11.90
N TYR A 275 -11.10 0.96 11.85
CA TYR A 275 -10.24 0.78 13.01
C TYR A 275 -9.78 2.12 13.59
N TYR A 276 -9.29 3.02 12.73
CA TYR A 276 -8.84 4.35 13.14
C TYR A 276 -10.01 5.32 13.21
N THR A 277 -10.02 6.14 14.26
CA THR A 277 -11.06 7.13 14.58
C THR A 277 -10.57 8.57 14.55
N GLY A 278 -9.31 8.79 14.22
CA GLY A 278 -8.70 10.12 14.23
C GLY A 278 -7.46 10.16 13.31
N ILE A 279 -6.33 10.59 13.88
CA ILE A 279 -5.08 10.59 13.12
C ILE A 279 -4.64 9.18 12.76
N ILE A 280 -4.03 9.07 11.59
CA ILE A 280 -3.28 7.90 11.12
C ILE A 280 -1.91 8.37 10.67
N PHE A 281 -0.86 7.63 11.01
CA PHE A 281 0.50 8.02 10.62
C PHE A 281 1.39 6.84 10.27
N HIS A 282 2.29 7.07 9.32
CA HIS A 282 3.28 6.10 8.87
C HIS A 282 4.65 6.74 8.80
N ALA A 283 5.68 6.08 9.30
CA ALA A 283 7.06 6.49 9.13
C ALA A 283 7.70 5.76 7.94
N TYR A 284 8.34 6.52 7.08
CA TYR A 284 9.00 6.07 5.86
C TYR A 284 10.50 6.38 5.91
N SER A 285 11.29 5.51 5.34
CA SER A 285 12.73 5.72 5.10
C SER A 285 13.16 4.90 3.90
N TYR A 286 14.26 5.28 3.28
CA TYR A 286 14.82 4.53 2.17
C TYR A 286 15.25 3.12 2.58
N GLY A 287 15.30 2.20 1.60
CA GLY A 287 15.81 0.85 1.75
C GLY A 287 14.78 -0.24 2.00
N TYR A 288 13.53 0.15 2.15
CA TYR A 288 12.40 -0.76 2.16
C TYR A 288 11.22 -0.09 1.44
N GLY A 289 10.48 -0.86 0.64
CA GLY A 289 9.38 -0.32 -0.18
C GLY A 289 8.08 -0.01 0.58
N GLU A 290 8.06 -0.25 1.88
CA GLU A 290 6.89 -0.08 2.77
C GLU A 290 7.27 0.76 4.01
N PRO A 291 6.27 1.30 4.76
CA PRO A 291 6.52 2.05 6.00
C PRO A 291 7.23 1.19 7.06
N ILE A 292 8.22 1.76 7.75
CA ILE A 292 8.95 1.14 8.86
C ILE A 292 8.19 1.17 10.18
N ALA A 293 7.27 2.11 10.34
CA ALA A 293 6.36 2.18 11.47
C ALA A 293 4.98 2.65 11.02
N LYS A 294 3.95 2.24 11.76
CA LYS A 294 2.54 2.62 11.54
C LYS A 294 1.88 2.89 12.88
N GLY A 295 0.94 3.83 12.90
CA GLY A 295 0.17 4.13 14.08
C GLY A 295 -1.04 5.00 13.79
N GLY A 296 -1.77 5.36 14.85
CA GLY A 296 -2.95 6.22 14.77
C GLY A 296 -3.83 6.12 16.01
N ARG A 297 -4.94 6.85 15.99
CA ARG A 297 -5.96 6.88 17.04
C ARG A 297 -7.08 5.90 16.73
N TYR A 298 -7.49 5.11 17.74
CA TYR A 298 -8.46 4.01 17.60
C TYR A 298 -9.40 3.93 18.83
N ASP A 299 -10.14 4.99 19.07
CA ASP A 299 -10.94 5.20 20.29
C ASP A 299 -12.06 4.15 20.51
N ASN A 300 -12.50 3.46 19.44
CA ASN A 300 -13.56 2.47 19.49
C ASN A 300 -13.07 1.03 19.75
N LEU A 301 -11.76 0.77 19.74
CA LEU A 301 -11.23 -0.60 19.85
C LEU A 301 -11.56 -1.25 21.19
N LEU A 302 -11.40 -0.53 22.31
CA LEU A 302 -11.58 -1.10 23.64
C LEU A 302 -13.06 -1.39 23.96
N SER A 303 -14.01 -0.74 23.25
CA SER A 303 -15.45 -1.01 23.42
C SER A 303 -15.82 -2.46 23.06
N HIS A 304 -15.12 -3.09 22.13
CA HIS A 304 -15.29 -4.52 21.80
C HIS A 304 -14.93 -5.44 22.97
N PHE A 305 -14.13 -4.96 23.91
CA PHE A 305 -13.75 -5.66 25.14
C PHE A 305 -14.49 -5.11 26.38
N GLY A 306 -15.57 -4.35 26.15
CA GLY A 306 -16.45 -3.85 27.22
C GLY A 306 -15.95 -2.60 27.97
N ARG A 307 -15.01 -1.84 27.39
CA ARG A 307 -14.49 -0.63 28.01
C ARG A 307 -14.30 0.50 26.98
N GLU A 308 -14.94 1.62 27.20
CA GLU A 308 -14.78 2.81 26.35
C GLU A 308 -13.62 3.67 26.84
N LEU A 309 -12.53 3.69 26.07
CA LEU A 309 -11.36 4.54 26.33
C LEU A 309 -10.79 5.03 25.00
N PRO A 310 -10.50 6.34 24.87
CA PRO A 310 -9.73 6.85 23.75
C PRO A 310 -8.33 6.26 23.76
N ALA A 311 -7.80 5.96 22.58
CA ALA A 311 -6.51 5.30 22.48
C ALA A 311 -5.75 5.74 21.21
N VAL A 312 -4.43 5.90 21.36
CA VAL A 312 -3.50 6.18 20.28
C VAL A 312 -2.23 5.36 20.48
N GLY A 313 -1.65 4.84 19.40
CA GLY A 313 -0.44 4.01 19.49
C GLY A 313 0.30 3.89 18.19
N PHE A 314 1.48 3.26 18.25
CA PHE A 314 2.27 2.92 17.07
C PHE A 314 3.01 1.59 17.22
N ALA A 315 3.34 0.99 16.09
CA ALA A 315 4.20 -0.18 15.97
C ALA A 315 5.35 0.10 15.01
N ILE A 316 6.59 -0.12 15.45
CA ILE A 316 7.80 -0.16 14.62
C ILE A 316 8.07 -1.61 14.25
N VAL A 317 8.25 -1.91 12.96
CA VAL A 317 8.71 -3.22 12.49
C VAL A 317 10.23 -3.26 12.55
N VAL A 318 10.77 -3.91 13.57
CA VAL A 318 12.22 -3.92 13.88
C VAL A 318 13.05 -4.44 12.71
N ASP A 319 12.56 -5.47 11.99
CA ASP A 319 13.25 -6.04 10.84
C ASP A 319 13.35 -5.03 9.66
N GLN A 320 12.35 -4.19 9.48
CA GLN A 320 12.35 -3.13 8.47
C GLN A 320 13.25 -1.96 8.88
N LEU A 321 13.21 -1.56 10.15
CA LEU A 321 14.09 -0.53 10.70
C LEU A 321 15.57 -0.94 10.56
N GLN A 322 15.92 -2.20 10.86
CA GLN A 322 17.29 -2.70 10.65
C GLN A 322 17.74 -2.57 9.18
N ARG A 323 16.85 -2.87 8.22
CA ARG A 323 17.15 -2.70 6.79
C ARG A 323 17.36 -1.25 6.43
N ALA A 324 16.51 -0.35 6.92
CA ALA A 324 16.65 1.09 6.68
C ALA A 324 17.98 1.63 7.24
N LEU A 325 18.39 1.22 8.44
CA LEU A 325 19.67 1.59 9.06
C LEU A 325 20.88 1.10 8.25
N ARG A 326 20.84 -0.13 7.71
CA ARG A 326 21.92 -0.65 6.85
C ARG A 326 22.04 0.15 5.56
N ASN A 327 20.92 0.48 4.92
CA ASN A 327 20.90 1.28 3.70
C ASN A 327 21.37 2.71 3.93
N ASP A 328 21.05 3.30 5.07
CA ASP A 328 21.54 4.64 5.43
C ASP A 328 23.07 4.69 5.59
N ALA A 329 23.66 3.60 6.05
CA ALA A 329 25.12 3.44 6.13
C ALA A 329 25.77 3.24 4.75
N GLU A 330 25.07 2.62 3.78
CA GLU A 330 25.58 2.30 2.43
C GLU A 330 25.31 3.37 1.37
N LYS A 331 24.64 4.47 1.70
CA LYS A 331 24.12 5.50 0.77
C LYS A 331 25.12 6.14 -0.19
N LYS A 332 26.41 6.10 0.09
CA LYS A 332 27.43 6.69 -0.80
C LYS A 332 27.49 6.08 -2.20
N VAL A 333 26.83 4.95 -2.42
CA VAL A 333 26.91 4.19 -3.69
C VAL A 333 25.82 4.59 -4.71
N ASN A 334 24.71 5.24 -4.29
CA ASN A 334 23.56 5.51 -5.14
C ASN A 334 23.18 7.00 -5.27
N ALA A 335 24.20 7.87 -5.25
CA ALA A 335 24.02 9.31 -5.41
C ALA A 335 24.82 9.84 -6.62
N THR A 336 24.38 10.94 -7.21
CA THR A 336 25.10 11.73 -8.21
C THR A 336 26.36 12.33 -7.59
N ALA A 337 27.24 12.90 -8.42
CA ALA A 337 28.47 13.55 -7.96
C ALA A 337 28.23 14.72 -7.00
N ASP A 338 27.08 15.40 -7.10
CA ASP A 338 26.61 16.48 -6.23
C ASP A 338 25.79 15.98 -5.01
N GLY A 339 25.74 14.66 -4.79
CA GLY A 339 25.14 14.04 -3.62
C GLY A 339 23.63 13.82 -3.67
N LYS A 340 22.97 14.09 -4.80
CA LYS A 340 21.54 13.81 -4.98
C LYS A 340 21.30 12.32 -5.24
N ARG A 341 20.26 11.76 -4.62
CA ARG A 341 19.82 10.41 -4.92
C ARG A 341 19.25 10.31 -6.33
N TYR A 342 19.58 9.23 -7.06
CA TYR A 342 18.96 8.94 -8.34
C TYR A 342 17.50 8.53 -8.15
N LEU A 343 16.62 9.08 -9.01
CA LEU A 343 15.28 8.48 -9.23
C LEU A 343 15.39 7.38 -10.29
N THR A 344 14.92 6.20 -9.96
CA THR A 344 15.05 5.02 -10.82
C THR A 344 13.71 4.66 -11.46
N PHE A 345 13.70 4.50 -12.79
CA PHE A 345 12.55 4.11 -13.60
C PHE A 345 12.65 2.65 -14.04
N ALA A 346 11.61 1.87 -13.79
CA ALA A 346 11.39 0.56 -14.39
C ALA A 346 10.40 0.67 -15.54
N LEU A 347 10.85 0.46 -16.78
CA LEU A 347 10.02 0.57 -17.98
C LEU A 347 9.73 -0.81 -18.57
N THR A 348 8.49 -1.06 -18.96
CA THR A 348 8.10 -2.27 -19.67
C THR A 348 8.75 -2.31 -21.05
N LYS A 349 9.56 -3.35 -21.35
CA LYS A 349 10.25 -3.53 -22.64
C LYS A 349 9.29 -3.43 -23.83
N GLY A 350 9.79 -2.87 -24.94
CA GLY A 350 9.09 -2.81 -26.22
C GLY A 350 8.33 -1.49 -26.45
N ARG A 351 7.13 -1.58 -27.03
CA ARG A 351 6.34 -0.42 -27.48
C ARG A 351 6.03 0.59 -26.35
N LEU A 352 5.77 0.10 -25.14
CA LEU A 352 5.48 0.98 -23.99
C LEU A 352 6.72 1.80 -23.59
N ALA A 353 7.90 1.18 -23.51
CA ALA A 353 9.13 1.91 -23.19
C ALA A 353 9.40 3.04 -24.21
N LYS A 354 9.27 2.74 -25.52
CA LYS A 354 9.48 3.74 -26.58
C LYS A 354 8.54 4.93 -26.42
N LYS A 355 7.23 4.70 -26.26
CA LYS A 355 6.25 5.77 -26.08
C LYS A 355 6.46 6.54 -24.76
N THR A 356 6.92 5.87 -23.72
CA THR A 356 7.25 6.53 -22.45
C THR A 356 8.44 7.47 -22.62
N LEU A 357 9.49 7.05 -23.30
CA LEU A 357 10.66 7.90 -23.57
C LEU A 357 10.29 9.11 -24.44
N GLU A 358 9.47 8.92 -25.49
CA GLU A 358 8.93 10.01 -26.31
C GLU A 358 8.13 11.04 -25.47
N LEU A 359 7.37 10.58 -24.47
CA LEU A 359 6.64 11.45 -23.54
C LEU A 359 7.58 12.17 -22.56
N LEU A 360 8.57 11.47 -22.01
CA LEU A 360 9.58 12.04 -21.12
C LEU A 360 10.41 13.13 -21.84
N GLU A 361 10.75 12.93 -23.13
CA GLU A 361 11.45 13.93 -23.95
C GLU A 361 10.66 15.23 -24.08
N LYS A 362 9.33 15.19 -24.16
CA LYS A 362 8.49 16.41 -24.22
C LYS A 362 8.63 17.28 -22.96
N VAL A 363 8.98 16.69 -21.83
CA VAL A 363 9.19 17.40 -20.55
C VAL A 363 10.69 17.59 -20.24
N GLY A 364 11.56 17.42 -21.22
CA GLY A 364 13.00 17.67 -21.12
C GLY A 364 13.79 16.54 -20.45
N ILE A 365 13.19 15.35 -20.28
CA ILE A 365 13.88 14.19 -19.71
C ILE A 365 14.34 13.27 -20.84
N THR A 366 15.65 13.18 -21.03
CA THR A 366 16.27 12.34 -22.04
C THR A 366 17.21 11.32 -21.42
N CYS A 367 17.44 10.21 -22.12
CA CYS A 367 18.49 9.25 -21.81
C CYS A 367 19.11 8.75 -23.11
N GLU A 368 20.16 9.42 -23.55
CA GLU A 368 20.81 9.16 -24.86
C GLU A 368 21.31 7.71 -24.96
N GLU A 369 21.78 7.14 -23.84
CA GLU A 369 22.23 5.75 -23.81
C GLU A 369 21.13 4.73 -24.16
N MET A 370 19.85 5.07 -23.96
CA MET A 370 18.71 4.20 -24.30
C MET A 370 18.32 4.24 -25.78
N LYS A 371 18.87 5.19 -26.55
CA LYS A 371 18.62 5.33 -27.99
C LYS A 371 19.44 4.35 -28.81
N ASP A 372 20.50 3.77 -28.25
CA ASP A 372 21.32 2.74 -28.89
C ASP A 372 20.60 1.39 -28.86
N PRO A 373 20.10 0.87 -30.00
CA PRO A 373 19.36 -0.39 -30.08
C PRO A 373 20.26 -1.62 -29.82
N ASP A 374 21.57 -1.47 -29.99
CA ASP A 374 22.55 -2.56 -29.82
C ASP A 374 23.13 -2.60 -28.39
N SER A 375 22.76 -1.68 -27.53
CA SER A 375 23.22 -1.63 -26.15
C SER A 375 22.80 -2.86 -25.36
N ARG A 376 23.79 -3.51 -24.71
CA ARG A 376 23.56 -4.61 -23.78
C ARG A 376 23.53 -4.16 -22.31
N LYS A 377 23.56 -2.86 -22.06
CA LYS A 377 23.44 -2.29 -20.72
C LYS A 377 22.11 -2.69 -20.10
N LEU A 378 22.13 -2.97 -18.80
CA LEU A 378 20.92 -3.26 -18.01
C LEU A 378 20.38 -2.00 -17.33
N ILE A 379 21.27 -1.05 -17.00
CA ILE A 379 20.95 0.21 -16.34
C ILE A 379 21.52 1.34 -17.20
N PHE A 380 20.70 2.33 -17.46
CA PHE A 380 21.01 3.55 -18.20
C PHE A 380 20.93 4.74 -17.25
N VAL A 381 21.86 5.68 -17.38
CA VAL A 381 21.99 6.79 -16.41
C VAL A 381 21.98 8.13 -17.14
N ASN A 382 21.22 9.08 -16.60
CA ASN A 382 21.35 10.49 -16.91
C ASN A 382 21.88 11.18 -15.65
N GLU A 383 23.19 11.47 -15.63
CA GLU A 383 23.89 12.08 -14.50
C GLU A 383 23.39 13.49 -14.19
N GLU A 384 23.13 14.30 -15.23
CA GLU A 384 22.70 15.70 -15.11
C GLU A 384 21.35 15.82 -14.39
N LEU A 385 20.39 14.97 -14.74
CA LEU A 385 19.06 14.95 -14.15
C LEU A 385 18.97 14.09 -12.88
N GLY A 386 20.01 13.30 -12.56
CA GLY A 386 19.99 12.35 -11.47
C GLY A 386 18.95 11.24 -11.67
N LEU A 387 18.89 10.67 -12.87
CA LEU A 387 17.90 9.64 -13.23
C LEU A 387 18.59 8.35 -13.68
N LYS A 388 17.98 7.22 -13.32
CA LYS A 388 18.34 5.88 -13.79
C LYS A 388 17.14 5.21 -14.44
N PHE A 389 17.41 4.42 -15.47
CA PHE A 389 16.40 3.68 -16.20
C PHE A 389 16.84 2.23 -16.36
N PHE A 390 15.90 1.30 -16.25
CA PHE A 390 16.10 -0.06 -16.71
C PHE A 390 14.84 -0.62 -17.36
N LEU A 391 15.04 -1.63 -18.22
CA LEU A 391 13.97 -2.29 -18.96
C LEU A 391 13.67 -3.65 -18.36
N ALA A 392 12.41 -3.90 -17.98
CA ALA A 392 11.94 -5.16 -17.43
C ALA A 392 10.79 -5.76 -18.25
N LYS A 393 10.44 -7.02 -18.02
CA LYS A 393 9.18 -7.58 -18.51
C LYS A 393 8.02 -6.92 -17.78
N GLY A 394 6.87 -6.77 -18.46
CA GLY A 394 5.68 -6.13 -17.88
C GLY A 394 5.32 -6.65 -16.49
N PRO A 395 5.14 -7.98 -16.30
CA PRO A 395 4.79 -8.55 -14.98
C PRO A 395 5.81 -8.31 -13.87
N ASP A 396 7.07 -8.02 -14.21
CA ASP A 396 8.13 -7.81 -13.22
C ASP A 396 8.18 -6.35 -12.73
N VAL A 397 7.70 -5.37 -13.53
CA VAL A 397 7.74 -3.94 -13.19
C VAL A 397 7.07 -3.63 -11.85
N PRO A 398 5.86 -4.12 -11.56
CA PRO A 398 5.20 -3.91 -10.27
C PRO A 398 6.04 -4.39 -9.09
N THR A 399 6.73 -5.50 -9.22
CA THR A 399 7.63 -6.04 -8.19
C THR A 399 8.80 -5.10 -7.91
N TYR A 400 9.48 -4.59 -8.95
CA TYR A 400 10.57 -3.65 -8.76
C TYR A 400 10.13 -2.36 -8.08
N VAL A 401 8.94 -1.86 -8.41
CA VAL A 401 8.38 -0.66 -7.80
C VAL A 401 7.95 -0.91 -6.35
N GLU A 402 7.21 -1.99 -6.07
CA GLU A 402 6.76 -2.32 -4.71
C GLU A 402 7.95 -2.43 -3.73
N TYR A 403 9.03 -3.06 -4.15
CA TYR A 403 10.23 -3.25 -3.31
C TYR A 403 11.15 -2.02 -3.22
N GLY A 404 10.83 -0.94 -3.92
CA GLY A 404 11.66 0.27 -3.95
C GLY A 404 12.98 0.11 -4.71
N ALA A 405 13.14 -0.96 -5.50
CA ALA A 405 14.24 -1.10 -6.46
C ALA A 405 14.09 -0.15 -7.66
N ALA A 406 12.85 0.24 -7.95
CA ALA A 406 12.52 1.39 -8.78
C ALA A 406 11.58 2.33 -8.02
N ASP A 407 11.79 3.64 -8.21
CA ASP A 407 10.93 4.68 -7.65
C ASP A 407 9.63 4.81 -8.44
N ILE A 408 9.77 4.68 -9.77
CA ILE A 408 8.71 4.90 -10.75
C ILE A 408 8.68 3.72 -11.71
N GLY A 409 7.48 3.28 -12.09
CA GLY A 409 7.27 2.26 -13.10
C GLY A 409 6.30 2.69 -14.18
N VAL A 410 6.46 2.14 -15.39
CA VAL A 410 5.47 2.25 -16.46
C VAL A 410 5.08 0.85 -16.94
N VAL A 411 3.79 0.55 -16.83
CA VAL A 411 3.25 -0.79 -17.07
C VAL A 411 1.80 -0.71 -17.56
N GLY A 412 1.28 -1.77 -18.16
CA GLY A 412 -0.14 -1.86 -18.55
C GLY A 412 -1.07 -2.03 -17.34
N LYS A 413 -2.28 -1.48 -17.42
CA LYS A 413 -3.33 -1.62 -16.38
C LYS A 413 -3.68 -3.09 -16.11
N ASP A 414 -3.67 -3.93 -17.15
CA ASP A 414 -3.85 -5.39 -17.06
C ASP A 414 -2.88 -6.01 -16.04
N THR A 415 -1.61 -5.67 -16.16
CA THR A 415 -0.57 -6.19 -15.27
C THR A 415 -0.73 -5.66 -13.83
N LEU A 416 -1.11 -4.38 -13.65
CA LEU A 416 -1.34 -3.83 -12.31
C LEU A 416 -2.46 -4.55 -11.57
N VAL A 417 -3.56 -4.79 -12.27
CA VAL A 417 -4.73 -5.47 -11.66
C VAL A 417 -4.42 -6.93 -11.39
N GLU A 418 -3.77 -7.62 -12.32
CA GLU A 418 -3.42 -9.04 -12.17
C GLU A 418 -2.42 -9.28 -11.04
N GLU A 419 -1.38 -8.46 -10.93
CA GLU A 419 -0.33 -8.62 -9.91
C GLU A 419 -0.76 -8.14 -8.52
N GLY A 420 -1.74 -7.22 -8.42
CA GLY A 420 -2.33 -6.74 -7.17
C GLY A 420 -1.33 -6.15 -6.17
N ARG A 421 -0.19 -5.61 -6.66
CA ARG A 421 0.92 -5.10 -5.83
C ARG A 421 0.63 -3.72 -5.25
N LYS A 422 1.23 -3.38 -4.11
CA LYS A 422 1.04 -2.12 -3.40
C LYS A 422 1.93 -1.02 -3.95
N MET A 423 1.35 -0.10 -4.71
CA MET A 423 2.01 1.10 -5.24
C MET A 423 0.95 2.17 -5.55
N TYR A 424 1.37 3.39 -5.80
CA TYR A 424 0.48 4.46 -6.23
C TYR A 424 0.35 4.48 -7.76
N GLU A 425 -0.89 4.45 -8.27
CA GLU A 425 -1.20 4.58 -9.70
C GLU A 425 -1.52 6.05 -10.00
N VAL A 426 -0.52 6.83 -10.42
CA VAL A 426 -0.58 8.30 -10.42
C VAL A 426 -1.00 8.94 -11.74
N LEU A 427 -0.78 8.27 -12.90
CA LEU A 427 -1.16 8.77 -14.22
C LEU A 427 -1.64 7.67 -15.15
N ASP A 428 -2.71 7.97 -15.92
CA ASP A 428 -2.99 7.30 -17.18
C ASP A 428 -2.20 8.00 -18.30
N LEU A 429 -1.32 7.26 -18.95
CA LEU A 429 -0.45 7.83 -19.97
C LEU A 429 -1.11 7.96 -21.36
N GLY A 430 -2.38 7.59 -21.49
CA GLY A 430 -3.20 7.80 -22.68
C GLY A 430 -2.82 6.97 -23.90
N PHE A 431 -1.77 6.15 -23.85
CA PHE A 431 -1.33 5.26 -24.91
C PHE A 431 -1.40 3.78 -24.54
N GLY A 432 -1.23 2.88 -25.52
CA GLY A 432 -1.40 1.44 -25.32
C GLY A 432 -2.86 1.08 -25.02
N LYS A 433 -3.81 1.87 -25.50
CA LYS A 433 -5.25 1.65 -25.29
C LYS A 433 -5.68 0.33 -25.89
N CYS A 434 -6.31 -0.49 -25.11
CA CYS A 434 -6.96 -1.75 -25.44
C CYS A 434 -8.05 -2.04 -24.39
N ARG A 435 -8.60 -3.23 -24.39
CA ARG A 435 -9.63 -3.63 -23.41
C ARG A 435 -9.45 -5.10 -23.03
N MET A 436 -9.75 -5.42 -21.80
CA MET A 436 -9.91 -6.78 -21.32
C MET A 436 -11.31 -7.25 -21.68
N CYS A 437 -11.43 -8.42 -22.30
CA CYS A 437 -12.70 -8.92 -22.78
C CYS A 437 -12.87 -10.42 -22.48
N VAL A 438 -14.12 -10.82 -22.27
CA VAL A 438 -14.52 -12.24 -22.41
C VAL A 438 -14.75 -12.49 -23.89
N CYS A 439 -14.02 -13.46 -24.45
CA CYS A 439 -14.11 -13.81 -25.87
C CYS A 439 -14.35 -15.31 -26.05
N GLY A 440 -15.01 -15.68 -27.13
CA GLY A 440 -15.31 -17.07 -27.42
C GLY A 440 -16.11 -17.24 -28.70
N PRO A 441 -16.52 -18.48 -29.03
CA PRO A 441 -17.48 -18.73 -30.12
C PRO A 441 -18.82 -18.08 -29.75
N GLU A 442 -19.57 -17.60 -30.74
CA GLU A 442 -20.85 -16.91 -30.52
C GLU A 442 -21.87 -17.81 -29.77
N SER A 443 -21.77 -19.14 -29.92
CA SER A 443 -22.57 -20.09 -29.15
C SER A 443 -22.34 -20.08 -27.63
N ALA A 444 -21.23 -19.55 -27.16
CA ALA A 444 -20.96 -19.44 -25.73
C ALA A 444 -21.73 -18.28 -25.07
N ARG A 445 -22.29 -17.35 -25.85
CA ARG A 445 -23.07 -16.20 -25.35
C ARG A 445 -24.28 -16.65 -24.52
N GLU A 446 -25.00 -17.69 -24.96
CA GLU A 446 -26.13 -18.24 -24.24
C GLU A 446 -25.72 -18.86 -22.91
N LYS A 447 -24.61 -19.61 -22.87
CA LYS A 447 -24.07 -20.17 -21.62
C LYS A 447 -23.72 -19.08 -20.60
N LEU A 448 -23.12 -17.97 -21.06
CA LEU A 448 -22.81 -16.80 -20.22
C LEU A 448 -24.10 -16.13 -19.68
N ALA A 449 -25.12 -15.96 -20.52
CA ALA A 449 -26.39 -15.36 -20.15
C ALA A 449 -27.17 -16.19 -19.12
N HIS A 450 -27.12 -17.53 -19.21
CA HIS A 450 -27.79 -18.44 -18.28
C HIS A 450 -26.95 -18.82 -17.07
N GLN A 451 -25.75 -18.23 -16.91
CA GLN A 451 -24.80 -18.51 -15.83
C GLN A 451 -24.47 -20.01 -15.68
N GLU A 452 -24.40 -20.72 -16.80
CA GLU A 452 -23.98 -22.12 -16.80
C GLU A 452 -22.53 -22.27 -16.30
N GLN A 453 -22.17 -23.46 -15.85
CA GLN A 453 -20.78 -23.76 -15.51
C GLN A 453 -19.94 -23.74 -16.78
N ILE A 454 -18.97 -22.85 -16.83
CA ILE A 454 -18.07 -22.68 -17.98
C ILE A 454 -16.61 -22.76 -17.57
N ARG A 455 -15.77 -23.15 -18.51
CA ARG A 455 -14.31 -23.13 -18.39
C ARG A 455 -13.77 -21.88 -19.06
N VAL A 456 -12.93 -21.15 -18.34
CA VAL A 456 -12.33 -19.87 -18.77
C VAL A 456 -10.83 -20.04 -18.88
N ALA A 457 -10.25 -19.99 -20.07
CA ALA A 457 -8.81 -19.97 -20.23
C ALA A 457 -8.30 -18.52 -20.27
N THR A 458 -7.22 -18.23 -19.55
CA THR A 458 -6.70 -16.88 -19.46
C THR A 458 -5.23 -16.84 -19.02
N LYS A 459 -4.54 -15.76 -19.38
CA LYS A 459 -3.26 -15.37 -18.78
C LYS A 459 -3.45 -14.57 -17.48
N TYR A 460 -4.67 -14.08 -17.23
CA TYR A 460 -5.06 -13.15 -16.18
C TYR A 460 -6.10 -13.78 -15.22
N PRO A 461 -5.69 -14.80 -14.42
CA PRO A 461 -6.62 -15.54 -13.57
C PRO A 461 -7.27 -14.68 -12.49
N ASP A 462 -6.56 -13.70 -11.90
CA ASP A 462 -7.11 -12.87 -10.85
C ASP A 462 -8.13 -11.86 -11.41
N ILE A 463 -7.90 -11.28 -12.59
CA ILE A 463 -8.88 -10.47 -13.32
C ILE A 463 -10.12 -11.28 -13.67
N ALA A 464 -9.93 -12.49 -14.24
CA ALA A 464 -11.04 -13.36 -14.60
C ALA A 464 -11.86 -13.76 -13.37
N LYS A 465 -11.20 -14.09 -12.27
CA LYS A 465 -11.84 -14.43 -11.00
C LYS A 465 -12.65 -13.27 -10.46
N ASP A 466 -12.08 -12.06 -10.41
CA ASP A 466 -12.78 -10.88 -9.93
C ASP A 466 -14.04 -10.62 -10.77
N TYR A 467 -13.91 -10.64 -12.09
CA TYR A 467 -15.03 -10.44 -13.01
C TYR A 467 -16.16 -11.44 -12.80
N PHE A 468 -15.87 -12.74 -12.84
CA PHE A 468 -16.91 -13.76 -12.76
C PHE A 468 -17.47 -13.92 -11.33
N TYR A 469 -16.61 -14.00 -10.31
CA TYR A 469 -17.06 -14.28 -8.93
C TYR A 469 -17.62 -13.03 -8.23
N ASN A 470 -16.93 -11.87 -8.34
CA ASN A 470 -17.31 -10.70 -7.56
C ASN A 470 -18.29 -9.79 -8.30
N GLN A 471 -18.16 -9.62 -9.63
CA GLN A 471 -19.03 -8.73 -10.39
C GLN A 471 -20.25 -9.45 -10.96
N LYS A 472 -20.09 -10.64 -11.55
CA LYS A 472 -21.20 -11.43 -12.13
C LYS A 472 -21.83 -12.43 -11.17
N HIS A 473 -21.21 -12.73 -10.03
CA HIS A 473 -21.63 -13.78 -9.09
C HIS A 473 -21.79 -15.17 -9.75
N GLN A 474 -20.96 -15.46 -10.75
CA GLN A 474 -20.94 -16.72 -11.51
C GLN A 474 -19.71 -17.55 -11.14
N THR A 475 -19.92 -18.82 -10.80
CA THR A 475 -18.83 -19.78 -10.55
C THR A 475 -18.31 -20.32 -11.88
N VAL A 476 -16.99 -20.24 -12.11
CA VAL A 476 -16.33 -20.71 -13.34
C VAL A 476 -15.08 -21.53 -13.00
N GLU A 477 -14.68 -22.42 -13.91
CA GLU A 477 -13.37 -23.08 -13.87
C GLU A 477 -12.33 -22.23 -14.61
N ILE A 478 -11.30 -21.74 -13.90
CA ILE A 478 -10.24 -20.94 -14.49
C ILE A 478 -9.03 -21.79 -14.83
N ILE A 479 -8.61 -21.75 -16.09
CA ILE A 479 -7.45 -22.47 -16.64
C ILE A 479 -6.37 -21.43 -17.00
N LYS A 480 -5.27 -21.42 -16.24
CA LYS A 480 -4.16 -20.49 -16.51
C LYS A 480 -3.33 -20.99 -17.69
N LEU A 481 -3.15 -20.12 -18.68
CA LEU A 481 -2.23 -20.28 -19.80
C LEU A 481 -1.22 -19.14 -19.85
N ASN A 482 -0.08 -19.33 -20.52
CA ASN A 482 0.97 -18.32 -20.61
C ASN A 482 1.01 -17.58 -21.96
N GLY A 483 0.26 -18.06 -22.96
CA GLY A 483 0.18 -17.47 -24.30
C GLY A 483 -0.69 -18.31 -25.23
N SER A 484 -0.96 -17.78 -26.43
CA SER A 484 -1.86 -18.40 -27.44
C SER A 484 -3.21 -18.80 -26.84
N ILE A 485 -3.79 -17.87 -26.09
CA ILE A 485 -5.01 -18.10 -25.30
C ILE A 485 -6.19 -18.43 -26.23
N GLU A 486 -6.23 -17.81 -27.43
CA GLU A 486 -7.28 -17.99 -28.45
C GLU A 486 -7.42 -19.44 -28.91
N LEU A 487 -6.34 -20.23 -28.77
CA LEU A 487 -6.37 -21.66 -29.15
C LEU A 487 -7.27 -22.47 -28.21
N ALA A 488 -7.44 -22.07 -26.96
CA ALA A 488 -8.12 -22.88 -25.94
C ALA A 488 -9.58 -23.25 -26.30
N PRO A 489 -10.46 -22.32 -26.72
CA PRO A 489 -11.81 -22.68 -27.14
C PRO A 489 -11.85 -23.49 -28.46
N ILE A 490 -10.89 -23.27 -29.36
CA ILE A 490 -10.83 -23.94 -30.64
C ILE A 490 -10.55 -25.44 -30.47
N VAL A 491 -9.66 -25.80 -29.54
CA VAL A 491 -9.30 -27.19 -29.24
C VAL A 491 -10.19 -27.81 -28.14
N GLY A 492 -11.22 -27.11 -27.66
CA GLY A 492 -12.16 -27.62 -26.67
C GLY A 492 -11.62 -27.65 -25.23
N LEU A 493 -10.52 -26.93 -24.93
CA LEU A 493 -9.97 -26.81 -23.58
C LEU A 493 -10.84 -25.92 -22.69
N SER A 494 -11.40 -24.86 -23.25
CA SER A 494 -12.27 -23.91 -22.53
C SER A 494 -13.50 -23.55 -23.38
N ASP A 495 -14.53 -23.02 -22.73
CA ASP A 495 -15.72 -22.48 -23.40
C ASP A 495 -15.49 -21.06 -23.88
N VAL A 496 -14.80 -20.26 -23.08
CA VAL A 496 -14.44 -18.87 -23.36
C VAL A 496 -13.01 -18.56 -22.88
N ILE A 497 -12.51 -17.40 -23.27
CA ILE A 497 -11.25 -16.83 -22.78
C ILE A 497 -11.48 -15.45 -22.17
N VAL A 498 -10.58 -15.06 -21.26
CA VAL A 498 -10.43 -13.65 -20.82
C VAL A 498 -9.06 -13.18 -21.29
N ASP A 499 -9.04 -12.23 -22.21
CA ASP A 499 -7.80 -11.76 -22.82
C ASP A 499 -7.90 -10.29 -23.29
N ILE A 500 -6.74 -9.72 -23.64
CA ILE A 500 -6.61 -8.35 -24.14
C ILE A 500 -7.03 -8.30 -25.61
N VAL A 501 -7.89 -7.35 -25.94
CA VAL A 501 -8.34 -7.08 -27.30
C VAL A 501 -7.98 -5.63 -27.70
N GLU A 502 -7.10 -5.47 -28.68
CA GLU A 502 -6.78 -4.17 -29.29
C GLU A 502 -7.70 -3.93 -30.53
N THR A 503 -7.59 -4.76 -31.57
CA THR A 503 -8.38 -4.65 -32.80
C THR A 503 -9.37 -5.79 -33.03
N GLY A 504 -9.16 -6.90 -32.33
CA GLY A 504 -9.94 -8.12 -32.47
C GLY A 504 -9.74 -8.89 -33.79
N SER A 505 -8.68 -8.57 -34.56
CA SER A 505 -8.37 -9.27 -35.83
C SER A 505 -8.07 -10.75 -35.58
N THR A 506 -7.20 -11.07 -34.63
CA THR A 506 -6.83 -12.44 -34.28
C THR A 506 -8.06 -13.28 -33.88
N LEU A 507 -8.98 -12.69 -33.11
CA LEU A 507 -10.23 -13.36 -32.71
C LEU A 507 -11.07 -13.72 -33.93
N ARG A 508 -11.32 -12.75 -34.82
CA ARG A 508 -12.15 -12.95 -36.02
C ARG A 508 -11.56 -13.98 -36.96
N GLU A 509 -10.23 -13.97 -37.17
CA GLU A 509 -9.54 -14.95 -38.00
C GLU A 509 -9.70 -16.40 -37.48
N ASN A 510 -9.92 -16.54 -36.19
CA ASN A 510 -10.09 -17.82 -35.51
C ASN A 510 -11.55 -18.16 -35.15
N GLY A 511 -12.53 -17.43 -35.70
CA GLY A 511 -13.96 -17.69 -35.47
C GLY A 511 -14.45 -17.36 -34.07
N LEU A 512 -13.71 -16.48 -33.34
CA LEU A 512 -14.06 -16.00 -32.02
C LEU A 512 -14.59 -14.57 -32.08
N SER A 513 -15.46 -14.24 -31.13
CA SER A 513 -16.07 -12.92 -30.97
C SER A 513 -15.81 -12.36 -29.56
N VAL A 514 -15.85 -11.05 -29.42
CA VAL A 514 -15.97 -10.41 -28.11
C VAL A 514 -17.39 -10.62 -27.62
N LEU A 515 -17.54 -11.28 -26.49
CA LEU A 515 -18.83 -11.59 -25.87
C LEU A 515 -19.21 -10.54 -24.85
N GLU A 516 -18.25 -10.14 -24.00
CA GLU A 516 -18.42 -9.12 -22.96
C GLU A 516 -17.15 -8.30 -22.82
N GLU A 517 -17.28 -7.04 -22.42
CA GLU A 517 -16.14 -6.19 -22.06
C GLU A 517 -15.99 -6.18 -20.53
N VAL A 518 -14.77 -6.46 -20.05
CA VAL A 518 -14.46 -6.52 -18.62
C VAL A 518 -14.01 -5.14 -18.11
N MET A 519 -13.01 -4.55 -18.78
CA MET A 519 -12.50 -3.21 -18.42
C MET A 519 -11.64 -2.59 -19.53
N PRO A 520 -11.57 -1.25 -19.62
CA PRO A 520 -10.62 -0.55 -20.47
C PRO A 520 -9.20 -0.66 -19.90
N LEU A 521 -8.22 -0.67 -20.80
CA LEU A 521 -6.80 -0.79 -20.47
C LEU A 521 -5.99 0.31 -21.17
N SER A 522 -4.97 0.80 -20.47
CA SER A 522 -3.95 1.70 -21.04
C SER A 522 -2.65 1.60 -20.24
N ALA A 523 -1.59 2.28 -20.69
CA ALA A 523 -0.34 2.38 -19.95
C ALA A 523 -0.50 3.28 -18.73
N ARG A 524 0.05 2.86 -17.60
CA ARG A 524 -0.03 3.54 -16.31
C ARG A 524 1.36 3.88 -15.79
N MET A 525 1.50 5.07 -15.23
CA MET A 525 2.63 5.42 -14.39
C MET A 525 2.32 5.09 -12.94
N VAL A 526 3.21 4.34 -12.33
CA VAL A 526 3.11 3.93 -10.92
C VAL A 526 4.31 4.40 -10.13
N VAL A 527 4.13 4.64 -8.84
CA VAL A 527 5.17 5.16 -7.95
C VAL A 527 5.23 4.33 -6.68
N ASN A 528 6.45 4.03 -6.22
CA ASN A 528 6.67 3.40 -4.92
C ASN A 528 6.17 4.30 -3.78
N GLN A 529 5.58 3.71 -2.74
CA GLN A 529 5.00 4.44 -1.62
C GLN A 529 6.03 5.27 -0.83
N VAL A 530 7.20 4.70 -0.58
CA VAL A 530 8.29 5.39 0.13
C VAL A 530 8.85 6.51 -0.74
N SER A 531 9.14 6.23 -2.01
CA SER A 531 9.68 7.22 -2.94
C SER A 531 8.75 8.43 -3.10
N MET A 532 7.42 8.20 -3.15
CA MET A 532 6.43 9.28 -3.21
C MET A 532 6.47 10.21 -1.98
N LYS A 533 6.91 9.70 -0.82
CA LYS A 533 7.04 10.48 0.41
C LYS A 533 8.41 11.14 0.54
N MET A 534 9.46 10.38 0.30
CA MET A 534 10.84 10.84 0.48
C MET A 534 11.32 11.77 -0.64
N GLU A 535 10.75 11.65 -1.85
CA GLU A 535 11.08 12.44 -3.06
C GLU A 535 9.85 13.23 -3.56
N SER A 536 8.98 13.63 -2.63
CA SER A 536 7.65 14.19 -2.93
C SER A 536 7.69 15.33 -3.94
N GLU A 537 8.57 16.32 -3.75
CA GLU A 537 8.69 17.48 -4.65
C GLU A 537 9.07 17.08 -6.07
N ARG A 538 10.10 16.23 -6.22
CA ARG A 538 10.61 15.80 -7.53
C ARG A 538 9.58 14.97 -8.28
N ILE A 539 8.92 14.02 -7.58
CA ILE A 539 7.93 13.13 -8.18
C ILE A 539 6.64 13.88 -8.50
N THR A 540 6.16 14.76 -7.61
CA THR A 540 4.97 15.57 -7.85
C THR A 540 5.15 16.49 -9.04
N LYS A 541 6.30 17.17 -9.13
CA LYS A 541 6.63 18.00 -10.30
C LYS A 541 6.61 17.18 -11.58
N LEU A 542 7.28 16.03 -11.60
CA LEU A 542 7.30 15.14 -12.76
C LEU A 542 5.88 14.72 -13.19
N ILE A 543 5.01 14.36 -12.23
CA ILE A 543 3.61 13.99 -12.50
C ILE A 543 2.86 15.16 -13.14
N GLN A 544 3.06 16.39 -12.63
CA GLN A 544 2.42 17.60 -13.17
C GLN A 544 2.91 17.92 -14.59
N ASP A 545 4.21 17.87 -14.80
CA ASP A 545 4.83 18.13 -16.12
C ASP A 545 4.35 17.10 -17.17
N LEU A 546 4.33 15.82 -16.81
CA LEU A 546 3.83 14.76 -17.69
C LEU A 546 2.33 14.89 -17.97
N ARG A 547 1.52 15.25 -16.95
CA ARG A 547 0.08 15.50 -17.15
C ARG A 547 -0.19 16.65 -18.11
N ALA A 548 0.62 17.70 -18.06
CA ALA A 548 0.51 18.83 -18.98
C ALA A 548 0.94 18.49 -20.41
N ALA A 549 1.77 17.44 -20.60
CA ALA A 549 2.29 17.01 -21.90
C ALA A 549 1.44 15.91 -22.58
N LEU A 550 0.46 15.32 -21.86
CA LEU A 550 -0.49 14.32 -22.35
C LEU A 550 -1.60 14.97 -23.16
#